data_745d0407d14346e52cd06883082640cd
#
_entry.id   745d0407d14346e52cd06883082640cd
#
_cell.length_a   1.000
_cell.length_b   1.000
_cell.length_c   1.000
_cell.angle_alpha   90.00
_cell.angle_beta   90.00
_cell.angle_gamma   90.00
#
_symmetry.space_group_name_H-M   'P 1'
#
loop_
_entity.id
_entity.type
_entity.pdbx_description
1 polymer ?
#
loop_
_entity_poly.entity_id
_entity_poly.type
_entity_poly.pdbx_seq_one_letter_code
_entity_poly.pdbx_strand_id
1 'polypeptide(L)'
;MNEVYLRGKLVSVYEPETPASQPKRLVYQLRVSHKTAQQQVKFENYTVNAWRNLAVWAAANLQVGMDVFVRGHLSQRQTSAGPVTEVTALTITPVAGRMQVGKPAKVEDVADAAQPAASTTDEEQRQ
;
A
#
# COMPACT_ATOMS: atom_id res chain seq x y z
N MET A 1 22.26 -9.64 1.11
CA MET A 1 21.41 -8.44 1.29
C MET A 1 20.08 -8.66 0.62
N ASN A 2 19.02 -8.27 1.28
CA ASN A 2 17.66 -8.43 0.73
C ASN A 2 16.85 -7.21 1.15
N GLU A 3 16.83 -6.18 0.30
CA GLU A 3 16.13 -4.94 0.57
C GLU A 3 15.38 -4.51 -0.68
N VAL A 4 14.17 -4.02 -0.47
CA VAL A 4 13.30 -3.57 -1.54
C VAL A 4 12.76 -2.19 -1.18
N TYR A 5 12.78 -1.28 -2.15
CA TYR A 5 12.22 0.06 -2.03
C TYR A 5 11.26 0.24 -3.20
N LEU A 6 9.99 0.46 -2.88
CA LEU A 6 8.96 0.62 -3.91
C LEU A 6 8.15 1.87 -3.60
N ARG A 7 7.75 2.55 -4.64
CA ARG A 7 6.78 3.64 -4.54
C ARG A 7 5.66 3.37 -5.51
N GLY A 8 4.44 3.47 -5.02
CA GLY A 8 3.30 3.23 -5.90
C GLY A 8 1.99 3.54 -5.20
N LYS A 9 0.92 3.09 -5.84
CA LYS A 9 -0.43 3.33 -5.35
C LYS A 9 -1.01 2.05 -4.78
N LEU A 10 -1.63 2.16 -3.60
CA LEU A 10 -2.36 1.05 -3.01
C LEU A 10 -3.65 0.86 -3.78
N VAL A 11 -3.81 -0.30 -4.42
CA VAL A 11 -4.99 -0.56 -5.25
C VAL A 11 -5.96 -1.52 -4.59
N SER A 12 -5.52 -2.31 -3.61
CA SER A 12 -6.42 -3.16 -2.85
C SER A 12 -5.79 -3.55 -1.53
N VAL A 13 -6.64 -3.95 -0.60
CA VAL A 13 -6.21 -4.45 0.70
C VAL A 13 -7.19 -5.51 1.16
N TYR A 14 -6.67 -6.55 1.80
CA TYR A 14 -7.55 -7.46 2.52
C TYR A 14 -6.81 -8.03 3.72
N GLU A 15 -7.60 -8.50 4.68
CA GLU A 15 -7.08 -9.11 5.88
C GLU A 15 -7.41 -10.60 5.81
N PRO A 16 -6.38 -11.49 5.67
CA PRO A 16 -6.64 -12.92 5.62
C PRO A 16 -7.25 -13.39 6.94
N GLU A 17 -8.15 -14.36 6.85
CA GLU A 17 -8.65 -15.02 8.05
C GLU A 17 -7.55 -15.87 8.65
N THR A 18 -7.24 -15.61 9.92
CA THR A 18 -6.21 -16.37 10.62
C THR A 18 -6.73 -16.70 12.01
N PRO A 19 -6.23 -17.80 12.62
CA PRO A 19 -6.56 -18.09 14.00
C PRO A 19 -6.13 -16.94 14.91
N ALA A 20 -6.85 -16.79 16.03
CA ALA A 20 -6.57 -15.72 16.98
C ALA A 20 -5.14 -15.78 17.53
N SER A 21 -4.51 -16.96 17.48
CA SER A 21 -3.14 -17.14 17.96
C SER A 21 -2.09 -16.57 17.01
N GLN A 22 -2.48 -16.22 15.78
CA GLN A 22 -1.52 -15.72 14.80
C GLN A 22 -1.51 -14.19 14.81
N PRO A 23 -0.37 -13.59 14.43
CA PRO A 23 -0.30 -12.12 14.40
C PRO A 23 -1.19 -11.54 13.31
N LYS A 24 -1.61 -10.31 13.52
CA LYS A 24 -2.38 -9.57 12.51
C LYS A 24 -1.55 -9.40 11.25
N ARG A 25 -2.22 -9.51 10.12
CA ARG A 25 -1.58 -9.34 8.81
C ARG A 25 -2.55 -8.65 7.88
N LEU A 26 -2.04 -7.68 7.11
CA LEU A 26 -2.77 -7.07 6.01
C LEU A 26 -2.00 -7.30 4.73
N VAL A 27 -2.74 -7.60 3.68
CA VAL A 27 -2.16 -7.86 2.36
C VAL A 27 -2.60 -6.75 1.42
N TYR A 28 -1.63 -6.03 0.89
CA TYR A 28 -1.87 -4.94 -0.05
C TYR A 28 -1.40 -5.32 -1.44
N GLN A 29 -2.10 -4.83 -2.45
CA GLN A 29 -1.58 -4.80 -3.81
C GLN A 29 -1.09 -3.39 -4.08
N LEU A 30 0.19 -3.29 -4.42
CA LEU A 30 0.83 -2.01 -4.71
C LEU A 30 1.10 -1.94 -6.20
N ARG A 31 0.55 -0.93 -6.86
CA ARG A 31 0.78 -0.71 -8.28
C ARG A 31 1.97 0.21 -8.46
N VAL A 32 2.99 -0.28 -9.16
CA VAL A 32 4.21 0.45 -9.42
C VAL A 32 4.33 0.65 -10.92
N SER A 33 4.66 1.86 -11.34
CA SER A 33 4.87 2.16 -12.75
C SER A 33 6.36 2.24 -13.05
N HIS A 34 6.71 1.88 -14.28
CA HIS A 34 8.06 2.13 -14.77
C HIS A 34 8.00 2.38 -16.27
N LYS A 35 9.04 3.04 -16.77
CA LYS A 35 9.15 3.31 -18.20
C LYS A 35 9.98 2.23 -18.87
N THR A 36 9.51 1.80 -20.02
CA THR A 36 10.26 0.84 -20.84
C THR A 36 11.30 1.58 -21.69
N ALA A 37 12.12 0.81 -22.41
CA ALA A 37 13.09 1.37 -23.32
C ALA A 37 12.44 2.21 -24.43
N GLN A 38 11.19 1.92 -24.77
CA GLN A 38 10.43 2.66 -25.77
C GLN A 38 9.67 3.84 -25.16
N GLN A 39 9.96 4.22 -23.93
CA GLN A 39 9.33 5.33 -23.22
C GLN A 39 7.85 5.10 -22.94
N GLN A 40 7.38 3.85 -23.01
CA GLN A 40 6.02 3.50 -22.62
C GLN A 40 5.97 3.26 -21.13
N VAL A 41 4.84 3.61 -20.52
CA VAL A 41 4.63 3.38 -19.09
C VAL A 41 3.97 2.01 -18.91
N LYS A 42 4.58 1.17 -18.10
CA LYS A 42 4.01 -0.13 -17.70
C LYS A 42 3.71 -0.12 -16.22
N PHE A 43 2.70 -0.87 -15.85
CA PHE A 43 2.30 -1.03 -14.45
C PHE A 43 2.47 -2.47 -14.03
N GLU A 44 2.98 -2.67 -12.82
CA GLU A 44 3.11 -3.99 -12.23
C GLU A 44 2.55 -3.91 -10.81
N ASN A 45 1.88 -4.98 -10.40
CA ASN A 45 1.33 -5.06 -9.06
C ASN A 45 2.19 -6.01 -8.23
N TYR A 46 2.52 -5.57 -7.03
CA TYR A 46 3.30 -6.36 -6.09
C TYR A 46 2.49 -6.59 -4.84
N THR A 47 2.53 -7.80 -4.33
CA THR A 47 1.89 -8.13 -3.07
C THR A 47 2.79 -7.69 -1.93
N VAL A 48 2.25 -6.85 -1.05
CA VAL A 48 2.99 -6.31 0.09
C VAL A 48 2.27 -6.74 1.36
N ASN A 49 2.99 -7.45 2.22
CA ASN A 49 2.46 -7.91 3.49
C ASN A 49 2.91 -6.99 4.62
N ALA A 50 1.95 -6.56 5.43
CA ALA A 50 2.21 -5.82 6.66
C ALA A 50 1.82 -6.70 7.83
N TRP A 51 2.73 -6.84 8.81
CA TRP A 51 2.56 -7.75 9.94
C TRP A 51 2.52 -7.00 11.25
N ARG A 52 1.77 -7.52 12.21
CA ARG A 52 1.81 -7.10 13.62
C ARG A 52 1.53 -5.61 13.79
N ASN A 53 2.42 -4.88 14.43
CA ASN A 53 2.19 -3.47 14.71
C ASN A 53 2.08 -2.63 13.46
N LEU A 54 2.83 -2.97 12.41
CA LEU A 54 2.71 -2.27 11.15
C LEU A 54 1.32 -2.49 10.54
N ALA A 55 0.78 -3.71 10.64
CA ALA A 55 -0.57 -3.99 10.15
C ALA A 55 -1.62 -3.18 10.92
N VAL A 56 -1.47 -3.08 12.24
CA VAL A 56 -2.38 -2.30 13.06
C VAL A 56 -2.33 -0.82 12.66
N TRP A 57 -1.11 -0.29 12.51
CA TRP A 57 -0.95 1.10 12.12
C TRP A 57 -1.51 1.34 10.71
N ALA A 58 -1.25 0.42 9.79
CA ALA A 58 -1.70 0.57 8.41
C ALA A 58 -3.22 0.55 8.31
N ALA A 59 -3.87 -0.32 9.08
CA ALA A 59 -5.34 -0.38 9.08
C ALA A 59 -5.95 0.95 9.50
N ALA A 60 -5.28 1.68 10.40
CA ALA A 60 -5.78 2.94 10.90
C ALA A 60 -5.41 4.13 10.03
N ASN A 61 -4.34 4.03 9.22
CA ASN A 61 -3.75 5.20 8.59
C ASN A 61 -3.68 5.13 7.07
N LEU A 62 -3.81 3.96 6.46
CA LEU A 62 -3.67 3.83 5.01
C LEU A 62 -5.01 3.50 4.39
N GLN A 63 -5.22 4.01 3.19
CA GLN A 63 -6.44 3.77 2.41
C GLN A 63 -6.06 3.43 0.98
N VAL A 64 -6.92 2.60 0.36
CA VAL A 64 -6.80 2.31 -1.06
C VAL A 64 -6.88 3.63 -1.83
N GLY A 65 -5.99 3.79 -2.80
CA GLY A 65 -5.87 5.01 -3.58
C GLY A 65 -4.70 5.89 -3.16
N MET A 66 -4.14 5.66 -1.97
CA MET A 66 -2.99 6.45 -1.51
C MET A 66 -1.71 6.07 -2.25
N ASP A 67 -0.88 7.07 -2.52
CA ASP A 67 0.50 6.84 -2.91
C ASP A 67 1.33 6.59 -1.65
N VAL A 68 2.15 5.57 -1.70
CA VAL A 68 2.98 5.20 -0.54
C VAL A 68 4.38 4.84 -0.99
N PHE A 69 5.29 4.94 -0.06
CA PHE A 69 6.66 4.46 -0.20
C PHE A 69 6.85 3.28 0.74
N VAL A 70 7.25 2.14 0.18
CA VAL A 70 7.42 0.90 0.94
C VAL A 70 8.89 0.54 1.02
N ARG A 71 9.37 0.25 2.21
CA ARG A 71 10.67 -0.34 2.42
C ARG A 71 10.48 -1.70 3.07
N GLY A 72 11.13 -2.70 2.53
CA GLY A 72 11.01 -4.04 3.09
C GLY A 72 11.99 -4.99 2.48
N HIS A 73 11.63 -6.27 2.47
CA HIS A 73 12.46 -7.30 1.86
C HIS A 73 11.57 -8.28 1.10
N LEU A 74 12.18 -9.01 0.18
CA LEU A 74 11.48 -10.08 -0.54
C LEU A 74 11.36 -11.29 0.36
N SER A 75 10.20 -11.94 0.31
CA SER A 75 9.96 -13.17 1.04
C SER A 75 9.23 -14.15 0.14
N GLN A 76 9.35 -15.43 0.43
CA GLN A 76 8.67 -16.46 -0.34
C GLN A 76 7.71 -17.23 0.55
N ARG A 77 6.57 -17.56 -0.03
CA ARG A 77 5.54 -18.33 0.63
C ARG A 77 5.20 -19.51 -0.25
N GLN A 78 5.12 -20.71 0.35
CA GLN A 78 4.74 -21.90 -0.38
C GLN A 78 3.25 -21.94 -0.62
N THR A 79 2.86 -22.24 -1.84
CA THR A 79 1.46 -22.48 -2.21
C THR A 79 1.36 -23.81 -2.93
N SER A 80 0.12 -24.26 -3.16
CA SER A 80 -0.11 -25.50 -3.91
C SER A 80 0.43 -25.41 -5.33
N ALA A 81 0.56 -24.21 -5.88
CA ALA A 81 1.11 -23.99 -7.23
C ALA A 81 2.62 -23.72 -7.21
N GLY A 82 3.28 -23.81 -6.03
CA GLY A 82 4.69 -23.55 -5.90
C GLY A 82 4.97 -22.31 -5.07
N PRO A 83 6.24 -21.89 -4.99
CA PRO A 83 6.57 -20.68 -4.21
C PRO A 83 6.11 -19.42 -4.91
N VAL A 84 5.63 -18.46 -4.14
CA VAL A 84 5.34 -17.09 -4.62
C VAL A 84 6.22 -16.13 -3.87
N THR A 85 6.70 -15.11 -4.59
CA THR A 85 7.55 -14.09 -4.01
C THR A 85 6.72 -12.85 -3.73
N GLU A 86 6.83 -12.35 -2.51
CA GLU A 86 6.07 -11.20 -2.02
C GLU A 86 7.02 -10.26 -1.29
N VAL A 87 6.55 -9.06 -1.03
CA VAL A 87 7.29 -8.09 -0.24
C VAL A 87 6.76 -8.14 1.19
N THR A 88 7.68 -8.27 2.15
CA THR A 88 7.34 -8.07 3.56
C THR A 88 7.77 -6.65 3.92
N ALA A 89 6.80 -5.81 4.24
CA ALA A 89 7.08 -4.42 4.53
C ALA A 89 7.69 -4.25 5.92
N LEU A 90 8.69 -3.40 6.01
CA LEU A 90 9.22 -2.92 7.28
C LEU A 90 8.62 -1.55 7.61
N THR A 91 8.47 -0.70 6.61
CA THR A 91 7.81 0.60 6.76
C THR A 91 6.95 0.87 5.54
N ILE A 92 5.85 1.57 5.74
CA ILE A 92 5.01 2.08 4.67
C ILE A 92 4.72 3.53 5.00
N THR A 93 5.14 4.44 4.12
CA THR A 93 5.05 5.88 4.37
C THR A 93 4.18 6.51 3.30
N PRO A 94 3.09 7.20 3.68
CA PRO A 94 2.32 7.95 2.70
C PRO A 94 3.17 9.04 2.05
N VAL A 95 2.97 9.24 0.75
CA VAL A 95 3.68 10.29 0.02
C VAL A 95 2.84 11.55 0.15
N ALA A 96 3.43 12.58 0.74
CA ALA A 96 2.75 13.83 1.00
C ALA A 96 2.52 14.62 -0.28
N GLY A 97 1.51 15.50 -0.26
CA GLY A 97 1.29 16.48 -1.30
C GLY A 97 0.49 16.02 -2.49
N ARG A 98 -0.06 14.84 -2.48
CA ARG A 98 -0.77 14.28 -3.62
C ARG A 98 -2.17 13.87 -3.31
N MET A 99 -2.66 14.41 -2.34
CA MET A 99 -3.99 13.95 -2.01
C MET A 99 -5.06 14.73 -2.67
N GLN A 100 -4.83 14.85 -2.82
CA GLN A 100 -5.74 15.29 -3.16
C GLN A 100 -6.52 15.48 -3.25
N VAL A 101 -6.28 15.86 -2.93
CA VAL A 101 -7.16 16.16 -3.00
C VAL A 101 -7.79 16.22 -3.13
N GLY A 102 -7.55 16.48 -2.69
CA GLY A 102 -8.59 16.69 -2.64
C GLY A 102 -9.07 16.48 -2.73
N LYS A 103 -8.86 16.76 -2.39
CA LYS A 103 -9.62 16.61 -2.35
C LYS A 103 -10.03 15.76 -2.39
N PRO A 104 -10.01 15.82 -2.50
CA PRO A 104 -10.65 15.12 -2.39
C PRO A 104 -10.87 14.27 -2.71
N ALA A 105 -10.59 14.39 -2.73
CA ALA A 105 -11.19 13.79 -2.92
C ALA A 105 -11.43 13.13 -3.27
N LYS A 106 -11.26 13.39 -3.28
CA LYS A 106 -11.80 12.88 -3.50
C LYS A 106 -11.89 12.02 -3.89
N VAL A 107 -11.73 12.26 -4.06
CA VAL A 107 -12.14 11.59 -4.38
C VAL A 107 -12.08 10.88 -5.03
N GLU A 108 -11.72 11.03 -5.12
CA GLU A 108 -12.13 10.59 -5.67
C GLU A 108 -11.89 9.99 -6.03
N ASP A 109 -11.52 10.42 -5.97
CA ASP A 109 -11.75 10.13 -6.25
C ASP A 109 -11.48 9.54 -6.17
N VAL A 110 -11.02 9.93 -5.87
CA VAL A 110 -11.34 9.70 -5.70
C VAL A 110 -11.22 9.39 -5.61
N ALA A 111 -10.80 9.68 -5.42
CA ALA A 111 -11.27 9.67 -5.28
C ALA A 111 -11.04 9.49 -5.12
N ASP A 112 -10.82 9.73 -4.66
CA ASP A 112 -11.23 9.92 -4.48
C ASP A 112 -10.86 9.75 -4.00
N ALA A 113 -10.24 10.09 -3.59
CA ALA A 113 -10.48 10.42 -3.01
C ALA A 113 -10.06 10.42 -2.22
N ALA A 114 -9.75 10.63 -1.75
CA ALA A 114 -10.02 11.00 -0.95
C ALA A 114 -9.53 11.02 -0.12
N GLN A 115 -9.06 11.32 0.49
CA GLN A 115 -9.24 11.75 1.29
C GLN A 115 -8.68 11.71 2.08
N PRO A 116 -8.34 12.00 2.41
CA PRO A 116 -8.32 12.23 3.22
C PRO A 116 -7.73 12.13 3.81
N ALA A 117 -7.16 12.50 4.15
CA ALA A 117 -7.26 12.76 4.69
C ALA A 117 -6.82 12.74 5.26
N ALA A 118 -6.36 13.03 5.53
CA ALA A 118 -6.62 13.26 5.96
C ALA A 118 -6.34 13.34 6.42
N SER A 119 -6.11 13.66 6.67
CA SER A 119 -6.56 13.97 6.87
C SER A 119 -6.36 14.05 7.27
N THR A 120 -5.84 14.54 7.58
CA THR A 120 -6.36 14.90 7.77
C THR A 120 -6.46 15.09 8.05
N THR A 121 -6.09 15.52 8.23
CA THR A 121 -6.81 15.87 8.28
C THR A 121 -7.00 16.06 8.40
N ASP A 122 -6.70 16.61 8.67
CA ASP A 122 -7.57 16.91 8.59
C ASP A 122 -7.56 17.06 8.53
N GLU A 123 -7.19 17.50 8.61
CA GLU A 123 -7.93 17.74 8.47
C GLU A 123 -8.10 17.85 8.25
N GLU A 124 -7.68 18.22 8.34
CA GLU A 124 -8.47 18.35 8.09
C GLU A 124 -8.64 18.31 7.79
N GLN A 125 -8.36 18.47 7.78
CA GLN A 125 -9.14 18.46 7.43
C GLN A 125 -9.34 18.56 7.13
N ARG A 126 -9.07 18.98 7.16
CA ARG A 126 -9.87 19.10 6.85
C ARG A 126 -10.06 18.99 6.59
N GLN A 127 -9.81 19.39 6.54
CA GLN A 127 -10.68 19.36 6.24
C GLN A 127 -10.80 19.16 6.18
#